data_a321957a2d56b6b9082818d70a197492
#
_entry.id   a321957a2d56b6b9082818d70a197492
#
_cell.length_a   1.000
_cell.length_b   1.000
_cell.length_c   1.000
_cell.angle_alpha   90.00
_cell.angle_beta   90.00
_cell.angle_gamma   90.00
#
_symmetry.space_group_name_H-M   'P 1'
#
loop_
_entity.id
_entity.type
_entity.pdbx_description
1 polymer ?
#
loop_
_entity_poly.entity_id
_entity_poly.type
_entity_poly.pdbx_seq_one_letter_code
_entity_poly.pdbx_strand_id
1 'polypeptide(L)'
;TLELVTQKLVCSSIGIYIGYSATESQMEELRQTGDYRSWRRHIPSSSGTKKLSYPTNSRDELMAEVLSFFDERVIPSESVHRVGLTFGNTQEETGSGIQTSLFQDNTVLEKERQRQDTINAIKKKFGKNSLLKAMDLLPEATARQRNAQIGGHRSGEETNEA
;
A
#
# COMPACT_ATOMS: atom_id res chain seq x y z
N THR A 1 1.08 -2.12 6.53
CA THR A 1 0.70 -2.96 7.71
C THR A 1 1.92 -3.48 8.46
N LEU A 2 2.93 -4.04 7.79
CA LEU A 2 4.14 -4.56 8.47
C LEU A 2 4.81 -3.49 9.37
N GLU A 3 4.83 -2.24 8.93
CA GLU A 3 5.39 -1.14 9.73
C GLU A 3 4.53 -0.82 10.95
N LEU A 4 3.20 -0.83 10.84
CA LEU A 4 2.29 -0.67 11.97
C LEU A 4 2.56 -1.73 13.05
N VAL A 5 2.65 -3.00 12.64
CA VAL A 5 2.95 -4.11 13.56
C VAL A 5 4.33 -3.94 14.21
N THR A 6 5.36 -3.57 13.42
CA THR A 6 6.73 -3.38 13.94
C THR A 6 6.80 -2.26 14.97
N GLN A 7 6.03 -1.19 14.76
CA GLN A 7 5.99 -0.04 15.68
C GLN A 7 4.92 -0.17 16.77
N LYS A 8 4.21 -1.31 16.82
CA LYS A 8 3.08 -1.55 17.73
C LYS A 8 2.01 -0.44 17.65
N LEU A 9 1.68 -0.07 16.43
CA LEU A 9 0.63 0.91 16.15
C LEU A 9 -0.60 0.23 15.57
N VAL A 10 -1.76 0.81 15.83
CA VAL A 10 -3.02 0.52 15.16
C VAL A 10 -3.51 1.78 14.44
N CYS A 11 -4.27 1.64 13.36
CA CYS A 11 -4.88 2.77 12.67
C CYS A 11 -6.41 2.67 12.72
N SER A 12 -7.09 3.80 12.71
CA SER A 12 -8.56 3.88 12.70
C SER A 12 -9.12 4.54 11.44
N SER A 13 -8.28 4.83 10.47
CA SER A 13 -8.72 5.29 9.15
C SER A 13 -7.76 4.85 8.05
N ILE A 14 -8.31 4.66 6.86
CA ILE A 14 -7.54 4.41 5.64
C ILE A 14 -7.82 5.51 4.63
N GLY A 15 -6.78 5.96 3.95
CA GLY A 15 -6.88 6.87 2.81
C GLY A 15 -6.44 6.16 1.54
N ILE A 16 -7.14 6.42 0.44
CA ILE A 16 -6.77 5.93 -0.88
C ILE A 16 -6.63 7.09 -1.87
N TYR A 17 -5.65 6.98 -2.72
CA TYR A 17 -5.47 7.82 -3.90
C TYR A 17 -5.27 6.92 -5.12
N ILE A 18 -6.06 7.14 -6.16
CA ILE A 18 -5.98 6.41 -7.43
C ILE A 18 -5.67 7.43 -8.51
N GLY A 19 -4.51 7.32 -9.12
CA GLY A 19 -4.12 8.12 -10.29
C GLY A 19 -4.22 7.27 -11.55
N TYR A 20 -4.72 7.87 -12.62
CA TYR A 20 -4.95 7.19 -13.88
C TYR A 20 -3.86 7.56 -14.91
N SER A 21 -3.73 6.77 -15.94
CA SER A 21 -2.83 7.04 -17.05
C SER A 21 -3.36 8.19 -17.88
N ALA A 22 -2.45 9.02 -18.38
CA ALA A 22 -2.81 10.00 -19.39
C ALA A 22 -3.17 9.30 -20.72
N THR A 23 -4.16 9.82 -21.40
CA THR A 23 -4.48 9.40 -22.77
C THR A 23 -3.42 9.89 -23.76
N GLU A 24 -3.38 9.30 -24.96
CA GLU A 24 -2.45 9.70 -26.00
C GLU A 24 -2.63 11.18 -26.41
N SER A 25 -3.87 11.64 -26.47
CA SER A 25 -4.19 13.05 -26.76
C SER A 25 -3.66 14.00 -25.68
N GLN A 26 -3.77 13.63 -24.41
CA GLN A 26 -3.22 14.40 -23.29
C GLN A 26 -1.68 14.42 -23.30
N MET A 27 -1.06 13.32 -23.69
CA MET A 27 0.41 13.25 -23.85
C MET A 27 0.89 14.13 -25.01
N GLU A 28 0.14 14.17 -26.11
CA GLU A 28 0.46 15.02 -27.24
C GLU A 28 0.29 16.51 -26.88
N GLU A 29 -0.76 16.89 -26.14
CA GLU A 29 -0.92 18.23 -25.60
C GLU A 29 0.28 18.67 -24.75
N LEU A 30 0.79 17.76 -23.89
CA LEU A 30 1.99 18.04 -23.11
C LEU A 30 3.22 18.29 -23.98
N ARG A 31 3.40 17.48 -25.04
CA ARG A 31 4.54 17.65 -25.99
C ARG A 31 4.49 18.99 -26.70
N GLN A 32 3.28 19.44 -27.04
CA GLN A 32 3.09 20.71 -27.77
C GLN A 32 3.20 21.93 -26.86
N THR A 33 2.64 21.87 -25.65
CA THR A 33 2.56 23.02 -24.74
C THR A 33 3.75 23.13 -23.79
N GLY A 34 4.35 21.99 -23.43
CA GLY A 34 5.38 21.91 -22.38
C GLY A 34 4.87 22.28 -20.98
N ASP A 35 3.57 22.59 -20.82
CA ASP A 35 2.98 23.00 -19.55
C ASP A 35 2.53 21.78 -18.73
N TYR A 36 3.50 21.18 -18.02
CA TYR A 36 3.25 20.04 -17.14
C TYR A 36 2.20 20.32 -16.05
N ARG A 37 2.10 21.54 -15.54
CA ARG A 37 1.18 21.87 -14.46
C ARG A 37 -0.29 21.89 -14.92
N SER A 38 -0.55 22.48 -16.08
CA SER A 38 -1.87 22.48 -16.70
C SER A 38 -2.26 21.07 -17.10
N TRP A 39 -1.39 20.37 -17.82
CA TRP A 39 -1.58 18.99 -18.26
C TRP A 39 -1.95 18.04 -17.12
N ARG A 40 -1.21 18.08 -16.00
CA ARG A 40 -1.46 17.19 -14.85
C ARG A 40 -2.87 17.38 -14.24
N ARG A 41 -3.46 18.58 -14.34
CA ARG A 41 -4.81 18.85 -13.85
C ARG A 41 -5.90 18.19 -14.68
N HIS A 42 -5.62 17.85 -15.93
CA HIS A 42 -6.55 17.17 -16.83
C HIS A 42 -6.54 15.65 -16.70
N ILE A 43 -5.54 15.07 -15.99
CA ILE A 43 -5.51 13.63 -15.76
C ILE A 43 -6.46 13.31 -14.60
N PRO A 44 -7.40 12.37 -14.79
CA PRO A 44 -8.32 11.99 -13.73
C PRO A 44 -7.59 11.42 -12.51
N SER A 45 -8.14 11.67 -11.36
CA SER A 45 -7.73 11.01 -10.12
C SER A 45 -8.93 10.85 -9.20
N SER A 46 -8.91 9.81 -8.38
CA SER A 46 -9.90 9.58 -7.35
C SER A 46 -9.21 9.44 -6.00
N SER A 47 -9.79 10.00 -4.96
CA SER A 47 -9.23 9.89 -3.62
C SER A 47 -10.32 9.93 -2.56
N GLY A 48 -9.99 9.48 -1.38
CA GLY A 48 -10.88 9.55 -0.24
C GLY A 48 -10.26 8.99 1.03
N THR A 49 -10.99 9.19 2.13
CA THR A 49 -10.63 8.64 3.43
C THR A 49 -11.86 7.96 4.03
N LYS A 50 -11.67 6.76 4.57
CA LYS A 50 -12.70 5.96 5.22
C LYS A 50 -12.27 5.71 6.66
N LYS A 51 -13.20 5.91 7.61
CA LYS A 51 -12.99 5.49 9.00
C LYS A 51 -13.24 4.00 9.12
N LEU A 52 -12.43 3.33 9.91
CA LEU A 52 -12.62 1.93 10.28
C LEU A 52 -13.59 1.83 11.46
N SER A 53 -14.26 0.71 11.60
CA SER A 53 -15.19 0.46 12.71
C SER A 53 -14.48 0.41 14.06
N TYR A 54 -13.22 -0.03 14.06
CA TYR A 54 -12.33 -0.07 15.22
C TYR A 54 -10.87 0.05 14.78
N PRO A 55 -9.96 0.48 15.68
CA PRO A 55 -8.54 0.55 15.38
C PRO A 55 -7.95 -0.84 15.17
N THR A 56 -7.18 -1.04 14.09
CA THR A 56 -6.56 -2.32 13.79
C THR A 56 -5.20 -2.17 13.10
N ASN A 57 -4.35 -3.18 13.20
CA ASN A 57 -3.15 -3.38 12.41
C ASN A 57 -3.17 -4.73 11.69
N SER A 58 -4.27 -5.48 11.81
CA SER A 58 -4.47 -6.73 11.07
C SER A 58 -4.37 -6.48 9.58
N ARG A 59 -3.48 -7.24 8.94
CA ARG A 59 -3.27 -7.12 7.50
C ARG A 59 -4.50 -7.54 6.71
N ASP A 60 -5.15 -8.60 7.16
CA ASP A 60 -6.25 -9.21 6.41
C ASP A 60 -7.51 -8.33 6.53
N GLU A 61 -7.77 -7.73 7.70
CA GLU A 61 -8.82 -6.74 7.88
C GLU A 61 -8.58 -5.46 7.06
N LEU A 62 -7.38 -4.89 7.19
CA LEU A 62 -7.02 -3.70 6.42
C LEU A 62 -7.06 -3.94 4.91
N MET A 63 -6.69 -5.15 4.46
CA MET A 63 -6.76 -5.48 3.04
C MET A 63 -8.20 -5.59 2.56
N ALA A 64 -9.09 -6.19 3.33
CA ALA A 64 -10.52 -6.28 3.00
C ALA A 64 -11.15 -4.87 2.88
N GLU A 65 -10.88 -3.98 3.85
CA GLU A 65 -11.36 -2.61 3.82
C GLU A 65 -10.78 -1.79 2.67
N VAL A 66 -9.48 -1.95 2.37
CA VAL A 66 -8.81 -1.27 1.24
C VAL A 66 -9.39 -1.73 -0.09
N LEU A 67 -9.61 -3.03 -0.29
CA LEU A 67 -10.18 -3.55 -1.54
C LEU A 67 -11.62 -3.05 -1.73
N SER A 68 -12.47 -3.14 -0.70
CA SER A 68 -13.82 -2.60 -0.76
C SER A 68 -13.82 -1.11 -1.10
N PHE A 69 -12.95 -0.32 -0.45
CA PHE A 69 -12.87 1.11 -0.68
C PHE A 69 -12.26 1.47 -2.05
N PHE A 70 -11.36 0.63 -2.57
CA PHE A 70 -10.86 0.77 -3.94
C PHE A 70 -11.98 0.58 -4.97
N ASP A 71 -12.79 -0.48 -4.81
CA ASP A 71 -13.91 -0.78 -5.72
C ASP A 71 -14.97 0.34 -5.73
N GLU A 72 -15.19 0.99 -4.58
CA GLU A 72 -16.08 2.15 -4.48
C GLU A 72 -15.55 3.40 -5.20
N ARG A 73 -14.24 3.52 -5.39
CA ARG A 73 -13.56 4.75 -5.85
C ARG A 73 -12.94 4.64 -7.21
N VAL A 74 -12.67 3.43 -7.69
CA VAL A 74 -12.08 3.24 -9.02
C VAL A 74 -13.04 3.67 -10.11
N ILE A 75 -12.50 4.31 -11.14
CA ILE A 75 -13.23 4.63 -12.38
C ILE A 75 -12.94 3.48 -13.35
N PRO A 76 -13.92 2.58 -13.62
CA PRO A 76 -13.66 1.35 -14.37
C PRO A 76 -13.21 1.55 -15.82
N SER A 77 -13.56 2.72 -16.41
CA SER A 77 -13.19 3.07 -17.79
C SER A 77 -11.74 3.55 -17.91
N GLU A 78 -11.08 3.85 -16.81
CA GLU A 78 -9.77 4.48 -16.79
C GLU A 78 -8.67 3.48 -16.42
N SER A 79 -7.52 3.56 -17.08
CA SER A 79 -6.35 2.73 -16.77
C SER A 79 -5.65 3.24 -15.51
N VAL A 80 -5.63 2.44 -14.46
CA VAL A 80 -4.96 2.79 -13.21
C VAL A 80 -3.45 2.79 -13.41
N HIS A 81 -2.82 3.93 -13.13
CA HIS A 81 -1.37 4.11 -13.16
C HIS A 81 -0.72 4.01 -11.78
N ARG A 82 -1.40 4.53 -10.76
CA ARG A 82 -0.84 4.62 -9.41
C ARG A 82 -1.93 4.44 -8.36
N VAL A 83 -1.63 3.65 -7.32
CA VAL A 83 -2.43 3.58 -6.10
C VAL A 83 -1.56 3.99 -4.92
N GLY A 84 -2.04 4.97 -4.15
CA GLY A 84 -1.45 5.39 -2.89
C GLY A 84 -2.34 4.98 -1.73
N LEU A 85 -1.76 4.46 -0.66
CA LEU A 85 -2.46 4.10 0.57
C LEU A 85 -1.88 4.88 1.75
N THR A 86 -2.75 5.36 2.63
CA THR A 86 -2.39 6.03 3.87
C THR A 86 -3.15 5.41 5.03
N PHE A 87 -2.45 5.12 6.11
CA PHE A 87 -3.05 4.70 7.37
C PHE A 87 -3.05 5.91 8.31
N GLY A 88 -4.24 6.35 8.69
CA GLY A 88 -4.43 7.56 9.47
C GLY A 88 -4.95 7.29 10.88
N ASN A 89 -4.89 8.32 11.71
CA ASN A 89 -5.27 8.26 13.13
C ASN A 89 -4.61 7.08 13.83
N THR A 90 -3.28 7.00 13.68
CA THR A 90 -2.49 5.96 14.31
C THR A 90 -2.33 6.23 15.80
N GLN A 91 -2.41 5.18 16.59
CA GLN A 91 -2.20 5.22 18.05
C GLN A 91 -1.43 3.99 18.49
N GLU A 92 -0.81 4.07 19.66
CA GLU A 92 -0.13 2.91 20.26
C GLU A 92 -1.13 1.79 20.53
N GLU A 93 -0.70 0.57 20.24
CA GLU A 93 -1.44 -0.61 20.60
C GLU A 93 -1.39 -0.80 22.10
N THR A 94 -2.42 -0.36 22.82
CA THR A 94 -2.53 -0.55 24.25
C THR A 94 -2.80 -2.03 24.56
N GLY A 95 -1.94 -2.66 25.37
CA GLY A 95 -1.97 -4.10 25.66
C GLY A 95 -3.19 -4.65 26.40
N SER A 96 -4.14 -3.80 26.77
CA SER A 96 -5.45 -4.17 27.26
C SER A 96 -6.46 -4.22 26.12
N GLY A 97 -6.33 -5.27 25.29
CA GLY A 97 -7.35 -5.69 24.35
C GLY A 97 -7.85 -4.59 23.42
N ILE A 98 -7.39 -4.59 22.17
CA ILE A 98 -8.25 -4.12 21.10
C ILE A 98 -9.59 -4.77 21.41
N GLN A 99 -10.63 -3.98 21.62
CA GLN A 99 -11.97 -4.51 21.79
C GLN A 99 -12.38 -5.10 20.44
N THR A 100 -11.87 -6.30 20.19
CA THR A 100 -12.32 -7.13 19.10
C THR A 100 -13.81 -7.33 19.30
N SER A 101 -14.59 -7.24 18.25
CA SER A 101 -16.00 -7.59 18.29
C SER A 101 -16.16 -8.86 19.13
N LEU A 102 -17.12 -8.89 20.04
CA LEU A 102 -17.45 -10.06 20.88
C LEU A 102 -17.66 -11.35 20.06
N PHE A 103 -17.74 -11.23 18.74
CA PHE A 103 -17.99 -12.31 17.78
C PHE A 103 -16.73 -12.69 16.95
N GLN A 104 -15.57 -12.07 17.22
CA GLN A 104 -14.35 -12.32 16.44
C GLN A 104 -13.49 -13.39 17.16
N ASP A 105 -13.06 -14.40 16.40
CA ASP A 105 -12.22 -15.47 16.93
C ASP A 105 -10.78 -14.96 17.17
N ASN A 106 -10.46 -14.68 18.43
CA ASN A 106 -9.16 -14.19 18.85
C ASN A 106 -8.01 -15.13 18.44
N THR A 107 -8.27 -16.42 18.28
CA THR A 107 -7.23 -17.38 17.87
C THR A 107 -6.75 -17.16 16.44
N VAL A 108 -7.63 -16.69 15.55
CA VAL A 108 -7.28 -16.36 14.17
C VAL A 108 -6.41 -15.12 14.12
N LEU A 109 -6.77 -14.08 14.89
CA LEU A 109 -5.98 -12.85 14.99
C LEU A 109 -4.60 -13.08 15.60
N GLU A 110 -4.51 -13.90 16.64
CA GLU A 110 -3.21 -14.27 17.24
C GLU A 110 -2.32 -15.01 16.26
N LYS A 111 -2.85 -15.96 15.49
CA LYS A 111 -2.10 -16.66 14.44
C LYS A 111 -1.63 -15.72 13.33
N GLU A 112 -2.49 -14.80 12.91
CA GLU A 112 -2.11 -13.78 11.93
C GLU A 112 -0.96 -12.91 12.46
N ARG A 113 -1.06 -12.47 13.70
CA ARG A 113 -0.02 -11.67 14.36
C ARG A 113 1.31 -12.41 14.44
N GLN A 114 1.31 -13.64 14.93
CA GLN A 114 2.52 -14.47 14.99
C GLN A 114 3.15 -14.65 13.59
N ARG A 115 2.32 -14.85 12.56
CA ARG A 115 2.78 -14.93 11.17
C ARG A 115 3.41 -13.60 10.71
N GLN A 116 2.80 -12.46 11.02
CA GLN A 116 3.34 -11.14 10.66
C GLN A 116 4.67 -10.85 11.37
N ASP A 117 4.77 -11.16 12.67
CA ASP A 117 5.99 -11.00 13.45
C ASP A 117 7.12 -11.88 12.90
N THR A 118 6.82 -13.12 12.55
CA THR A 118 7.78 -14.03 11.92
C THR A 118 8.28 -13.48 10.58
N ILE A 119 7.37 -12.99 9.72
CA ILE A 119 7.72 -12.36 8.44
C ILE A 119 8.62 -11.16 8.66
N ASN A 120 8.30 -10.31 9.65
CA ASN A 120 9.09 -9.14 10.00
C ASN A 120 10.50 -9.52 10.48
N ALA A 121 10.61 -10.53 11.35
CA ALA A 121 11.88 -11.03 11.85
C ALA A 121 12.77 -11.57 10.72
N ILE A 122 12.21 -12.33 9.79
CA ILE A 122 12.92 -12.85 8.62
C ILE A 122 13.41 -11.69 7.74
N LYS A 123 12.53 -10.74 7.40
CA LYS A 123 12.89 -9.59 6.55
C LYS A 123 13.90 -8.66 7.21
N LYS A 124 13.85 -8.50 8.53
CA LYS A 124 14.83 -7.71 9.29
C LYS A 124 16.20 -8.38 9.28
N LYS A 125 16.25 -9.72 9.40
CA LYS A 125 17.51 -10.49 9.48
C LYS A 125 18.16 -10.70 8.11
N PHE A 126 17.36 -10.98 7.08
CA PHE A 126 17.84 -11.44 5.77
C PHE A 126 17.54 -10.47 4.62
N GLY A 127 16.95 -9.28 4.93
CA GLY A 127 16.60 -8.26 3.94
C GLY A 127 15.16 -8.39 3.42
N LYS A 128 14.68 -7.29 2.83
CA LYS A 128 13.26 -7.16 2.38
C LYS A 128 12.87 -8.18 1.30
N ASN A 129 13.81 -8.63 0.50
CA ASN A 129 13.59 -9.59 -0.60
C ASN A 129 13.75 -11.06 -0.19
N SER A 130 14.08 -11.35 1.07
CA SER A 130 14.26 -12.72 1.55
C SER A 130 12.97 -13.53 1.62
N LEU A 131 11.83 -12.86 1.72
CA LEU A 131 10.50 -13.46 1.69
C LEU A 131 9.60 -12.66 0.76
N LEU A 132 9.18 -13.26 -0.34
CA LEU A 132 8.31 -12.68 -1.34
C LEU A 132 7.02 -13.49 -1.45
N LYS A 133 5.95 -12.84 -1.90
CA LYS A 133 4.73 -13.55 -2.29
C LYS A 133 4.89 -14.06 -3.72
N ALA A 134 4.18 -15.13 -4.09
CA ALA A 134 4.22 -15.66 -5.44
C ALA A 134 3.88 -14.60 -6.50
N MET A 135 2.93 -13.71 -6.20
CA MET A 135 2.57 -12.59 -7.08
C MET A 135 3.71 -11.57 -7.29
N ASP A 136 4.67 -11.48 -6.37
CA ASP A 136 5.84 -10.60 -6.51
C ASP A 136 6.88 -11.15 -7.50
N LEU A 137 6.68 -12.37 -8.00
CA LEU A 137 7.52 -13.03 -9.00
C LEU A 137 6.97 -12.90 -10.43
N LEU A 138 5.78 -12.33 -10.59
CA LEU A 138 5.22 -12.06 -11.92
C LEU A 138 6.07 -11.03 -12.67
N PRO A 139 6.14 -11.09 -14.01
CA PRO A 139 6.95 -10.17 -14.82
C PRO A 139 6.63 -8.70 -14.58
N GLU A 140 5.35 -8.39 -14.34
CA GLU A 140 4.86 -7.03 -14.12
C GLU A 140 5.00 -6.56 -12.67
N ALA A 141 5.44 -7.45 -11.75
CA ALA A 141 5.55 -7.11 -10.34
C ALA A 141 6.76 -6.21 -10.05
N THR A 142 6.50 -5.12 -9.35
CA THR A 142 7.53 -4.11 -9.01
C THR A 142 8.08 -4.25 -7.57
N ALA A 143 7.60 -5.22 -6.80
CA ALA A 143 7.92 -5.34 -5.38
C ALA A 143 9.43 -5.49 -5.12
N ARG A 144 10.12 -6.33 -5.89
CA ARG A 144 11.58 -6.56 -5.75
C ARG A 144 12.38 -5.29 -6.02
N GLN A 145 12.04 -4.58 -7.10
CA GLN A 145 12.70 -3.32 -7.46
C GLN A 145 12.45 -2.24 -6.41
N ARG A 146 11.21 -2.11 -5.92
CA ARG A 146 10.85 -1.15 -4.87
C ARG A 146 11.57 -1.44 -3.56
N ASN A 147 11.76 -2.70 -3.20
CA ASN A 147 12.49 -3.08 -2.00
C ASN A 147 13.99 -2.72 -2.05
N ALA A 148 14.56 -2.63 -3.25
CA ALA A 148 15.94 -2.23 -3.48
C ALA A 148 16.14 -0.70 -3.52
N GLN A 149 15.05 0.09 -3.50
CA GLN A 149 15.13 1.55 -3.51
C GLN A 149 15.41 2.10 -2.10
N ILE A 150 16.27 3.12 -2.03
CA ILE A 150 16.54 3.89 -0.82
C ILE A 150 15.84 5.25 -0.98
N GLY A 151 14.89 5.58 -0.07
CA GLY A 151 14.17 6.85 -0.10
C GLY A 151 13.33 7.09 -1.37
N GLY A 152 12.91 6.02 -2.06
CA GLY A 152 12.11 6.12 -3.29
C GLY A 152 12.91 6.34 -4.57
N HIS A 153 14.24 6.43 -4.48
CA HIS A 153 15.15 6.54 -5.61
C HIS A 153 16.00 5.28 -5.77
N ARG A 154 16.37 4.94 -7.02
CA ARG A 154 17.38 3.89 -7.24
C ARG A 154 18.70 4.41 -6.65
N SER A 155 19.32 3.67 -5.75
CA SER A 155 20.73 3.86 -5.44
C SER A 155 21.49 3.62 -6.73
N GLY A 156 22.40 4.53 -7.10
CA GLY A 156 23.13 4.49 -8.38
C GLY A 156 24.14 3.36 -8.53
N GLU A 157 23.80 2.14 -8.14
CA GLU A 157 24.55 0.94 -8.53
C GLU A 157 24.19 0.61 -9.97
N GLU A 158 25.09 0.98 -10.86
CA GLU A 158 25.17 0.45 -12.22
C GLU A 158 25.18 -1.08 -12.13
N THR A 159 24.13 -1.71 -12.66
CA THR A 159 24.14 -3.15 -12.92
C THR A 159 25.18 -3.39 -14.01
N ASN A 160 26.39 -3.81 -13.62
CA ASN A 160 27.29 -4.52 -14.54
C ASN A 160 26.61 -5.85 -14.89
N GLU A 161 25.87 -5.85 -15.99
CA GLU A 161 25.50 -7.07 -16.69
C GLU A 161 26.76 -7.55 -17.43
N ALA A 162 27.33 -8.64 -16.94
CA ALA A 162 28.27 -9.48 -17.66
C ALA A 162 27.56 -10.75 -18.10
#